data_2372ee97a50a07e3c9e51663b1cb027b
#
_entry.id   2372ee97a50a07e3c9e51663b1cb027b
#
_cell.length_a   1.000
_cell.length_b   1.000
_cell.length_c   1.000
_cell.angle_alpha   90.00
_cell.angle_beta   90.00
_cell.angle_gamma   90.00
#
_symmetry.space_group_name_H-M   'P 1'
#
loop_
_entity.id
_entity.type
_entity.pdbx_description
1 polymer ?
#
loop_
_entity_poly.entity_id
_entity_poly.type
_entity_poly.pdbx_seq_one_letter_code
_entity_poly.pdbx_strand_id
1 'polypeptide(L)'
;MNYKTYKTIKKVIEIVKGIMVLCIVFAFLLALAYINTHYSREGFVFPTEYKNEYLFKDTTGEEWLFYADEDIKPHTRIHAKMFNNCTEFNIKDDMIIDYVILDIE
;
A
#
# COMPACT_ATOMS: atom_id res chain seq x y z
N MET A 1 6.49 -36.22 36.74
CA MET A 1 7.00 -34.83 36.71
C MET A 1 6.98 -34.31 38.14
N ASN A 2 8.10 -33.74 38.60
CA ASN A 2 8.12 -33.15 39.94
C ASN A 2 7.50 -31.75 39.95
N TYR A 3 7.25 -31.23 41.14
CA TYR A 3 6.60 -29.92 41.28
C TYR A 3 7.39 -28.77 40.66
N LYS A 4 8.71 -28.77 40.79
CA LYS A 4 9.56 -27.71 40.23
C LYS A 4 9.51 -27.69 38.71
N THR A 5 9.54 -28.82 38.04
CA THR A 5 9.46 -28.95 36.60
C THR A 5 8.09 -28.49 36.09
N TYR A 6 7.02 -28.89 36.76
CA TYR A 6 5.67 -28.42 36.39
C TYR A 6 5.54 -26.90 36.50
N LYS A 7 6.03 -26.31 37.57
CA LYS A 7 5.96 -24.87 37.80
C LYS A 7 6.75 -24.10 36.74
N THR A 8 7.93 -24.59 36.35
CA THR A 8 8.75 -23.99 35.31
C THR A 8 8.07 -24.05 33.95
N ILE A 9 7.49 -25.19 33.59
CA ILE A 9 6.77 -25.35 32.31
C ILE A 9 5.57 -24.42 32.25
N LYS A 10 4.80 -24.32 33.34
CA LYS A 10 3.63 -23.41 33.37
C LYS A 10 4.04 -21.97 33.19
N LYS A 11 5.14 -21.53 33.78
CA LYS A 11 5.66 -20.17 33.64
C LYS A 11 6.11 -19.90 32.21
N VAL A 12 6.79 -20.83 31.57
CA VAL A 12 7.21 -20.71 30.16
C VAL A 12 6.00 -20.59 29.24
N ILE A 13 4.96 -21.38 29.46
CA ILE A 13 3.73 -21.32 28.68
C ILE A 13 3.08 -19.93 28.78
N GLU A 14 3.03 -19.34 29.96
CA GLU A 14 2.48 -17.99 30.16
C GLU A 14 3.28 -16.93 29.42
N ILE A 15 4.61 -17.04 29.44
CA ILE A 15 5.49 -16.11 28.70
C ILE A 15 5.26 -16.23 27.20
N VAL A 16 5.18 -17.46 26.68
CA VAL A 16 4.94 -17.70 25.24
C VAL A 16 3.59 -17.14 24.81
N LYS A 17 2.55 -17.32 25.61
CA LYS A 17 1.23 -16.74 25.32
C LYS A 17 1.28 -15.21 25.23
N GLY A 18 2.00 -14.58 26.16
CA GLY A 18 2.17 -13.13 26.15
C GLY A 18 2.88 -12.65 24.89
N ILE A 19 3.96 -13.32 24.48
CA ILE A 19 4.68 -13.01 23.25
C ILE A 19 3.79 -13.17 22.03
N MET A 20 3.00 -14.22 21.94
CA MET A 20 2.07 -14.45 20.85
C MET A 20 1.04 -13.32 20.71
N VAL A 21 0.47 -12.88 21.82
CA VAL A 21 -0.48 -11.76 21.83
C VAL A 21 0.18 -10.47 21.32
N LEU A 22 1.40 -10.18 21.78
CA LEU A 22 2.15 -9.02 21.33
C LEU A 22 2.43 -9.07 19.81
N CYS A 23 2.78 -10.24 19.28
CA CYS A 23 3.00 -10.42 17.84
C CYS A 23 1.73 -10.17 17.04
N ILE A 24 0.58 -10.64 17.51
CA ILE A 24 -0.71 -10.43 16.84
C ILE A 24 -1.07 -8.95 16.83
N VAL A 25 -0.92 -8.27 17.95
CA VAL A 25 -1.21 -6.83 18.06
C VAL A 25 -0.29 -6.03 17.13
N PHE A 26 1.00 -6.36 17.11
CA PHE A 26 1.97 -5.68 16.24
C PHE A 26 1.63 -5.88 14.77
N ALA A 27 1.30 -7.11 14.36
CA ALA A 27 0.90 -7.40 12.99
C ALA A 27 -0.37 -6.63 12.59
N PHE A 28 -1.34 -6.52 13.50
CA PHE A 28 -2.56 -5.76 13.27
C PHE A 28 -2.27 -4.27 13.08
N LEU A 29 -1.38 -3.70 13.89
CA LEU A 29 -0.99 -2.29 13.76
C LEU A 29 -0.26 -2.02 12.43
N LEU A 30 0.61 -2.94 12.00
CA LEU A 30 1.28 -2.83 10.70
C LEU A 30 0.26 -2.90 9.55
N ALA A 31 -0.73 -3.77 9.63
CA ALA A 31 -1.78 -3.89 8.62
C ALA A 31 -2.61 -2.60 8.53
N LEU A 32 -2.97 -2.01 9.66
CA LEU A 32 -3.69 -0.74 9.68
C LEU A 32 -2.86 0.39 9.07
N ALA A 33 -1.57 0.45 9.39
CA ALA A 33 -0.68 1.45 8.80
C ALA A 33 -0.59 1.28 7.28
N TYR A 34 -0.49 0.05 6.79
CA TYR A 34 -0.47 -0.23 5.36
C TYR A 34 -1.77 0.23 4.69
N ILE A 35 -2.93 -0.11 5.24
CA ILE A 35 -4.23 0.28 4.69
C ILE A 35 -4.36 1.80 4.65
N ASN A 36 -3.90 2.51 5.68
CA ASN A 36 -4.00 3.97 5.75
C ASN A 36 -3.05 4.69 4.78
N THR A 37 -1.95 4.04 4.37
CA THR A 37 -0.95 4.66 3.47
C THR A 37 -1.10 4.21 2.03
N HIS A 38 -1.83 3.13 1.76
CA HIS A 38 -1.99 2.57 0.42
C HIS A 38 -3.47 2.58 0.04
N TYR A 39 -3.76 3.06 -1.17
CA TYR A 39 -5.12 3.08 -1.70
C TYR A 39 -5.06 3.01 -3.22
N SER A 40 -6.21 2.97 -3.86
CA SER A 40 -6.31 2.86 -5.31
C SER A 40 -7.15 3.98 -5.90
N ARG A 41 -6.81 4.39 -7.12
CA ARG A 41 -7.59 5.34 -7.91
C ARG A 41 -7.71 4.83 -9.34
N GLU A 42 -8.82 5.14 -9.98
CA GLU A 42 -9.02 4.88 -11.40
C GLU A 42 -9.04 6.19 -12.15
N GLY A 43 -8.54 6.15 -13.38
CA GLY A 43 -8.54 7.32 -14.23
C GLY A 43 -7.87 7.04 -15.56
N PHE A 44 -7.53 8.10 -16.27
CA PHE A 44 -6.98 8.05 -17.62
C PHE A 44 -5.54 8.53 -17.63
N VAL A 45 -4.76 7.97 -18.54
CA VAL A 45 -3.36 8.31 -18.73
C VAL A 45 -3.19 9.13 -19.98
N PHE A 46 -2.34 10.16 -19.90
CA PHE A 46 -1.99 11.01 -21.02
C PHE A 46 -0.47 11.09 -21.13
N PRO A 47 0.09 11.02 -22.35
CA PRO A 47 1.53 11.16 -22.51
C PRO A 47 1.95 12.62 -22.24
N THR A 48 3.19 12.78 -21.78
CA THR A 48 3.80 14.10 -21.64
C THR A 48 4.84 14.31 -22.77
N GLU A 49 5.52 15.44 -22.77
CA GLU A 49 6.59 15.70 -23.72
C GLU A 49 7.86 14.87 -23.47
N TYR A 50 7.96 14.25 -22.31
CA TYR A 50 9.11 13.43 -21.93
C TYR A 50 8.83 11.96 -22.16
N LYS A 51 9.85 11.23 -22.63
CA LYS A 51 9.76 9.79 -22.84
C LYS A 51 9.53 9.08 -21.51
N ASN A 52 8.63 8.08 -21.51
CA ASN A 52 8.29 7.24 -20.36
C ASN A 52 7.64 8.00 -19.19
N GLU A 53 7.32 9.28 -19.37
CA GLU A 53 6.60 10.05 -18.37
C GLU A 53 5.15 10.20 -18.79
N TYR A 54 4.24 9.96 -17.84
CA TYR A 54 2.80 10.00 -18.10
C TYR A 54 2.09 10.80 -17.02
N LEU A 55 1.02 11.45 -17.43
CA LEU A 55 0.11 12.15 -16.54
C LEU A 55 -1.09 11.25 -16.29
N PHE A 56 -1.35 10.95 -15.03
CA PHE A 56 -2.54 10.23 -14.59
C PHE A 56 -3.56 11.22 -14.04
N LYS A 57 -4.76 11.21 -14.60
CA LYS A 57 -5.86 12.06 -14.15
C LYS A 57 -7.00 11.18 -13.68
N ASP A 58 -7.35 11.30 -12.41
CA ASP A 58 -8.40 10.46 -11.84
C ASP A 58 -9.80 11.03 -12.16
N THR A 59 -10.82 10.33 -11.68
CA THR A 59 -12.22 10.71 -11.93
C THR A 59 -12.63 11.99 -11.23
N THR A 60 -11.86 12.45 -10.24
CA THR A 60 -12.14 13.71 -9.52
C THR A 60 -11.43 14.91 -10.16
N GLY A 61 -10.57 14.69 -11.15
CA GLY A 61 -9.82 15.74 -11.81
C GLY A 61 -8.44 16.00 -11.25
N GLU A 62 -8.04 15.26 -10.20
CA GLU A 62 -6.68 15.36 -9.65
C GLU A 62 -5.68 14.68 -10.57
N GLU A 63 -4.45 15.21 -10.62
CA GLU A 63 -3.41 14.77 -11.55
C GLU A 63 -2.13 14.39 -10.83
N TRP A 64 -1.47 13.33 -11.32
CA TRP A 64 -0.16 12.88 -10.83
C TRP A 64 0.71 12.48 -12.01
N LEU A 65 2.02 12.72 -11.90
CA LEU A 65 3.01 12.23 -12.85
C LEU A 65 3.58 10.90 -12.39
N PHE A 66 3.83 10.02 -13.35
CA PHE A 66 4.51 8.75 -13.08
C PHE A 66 5.32 8.31 -14.29
N TYR A 67 6.20 7.33 -14.06
CA TYR A 67 7.06 6.78 -15.11
C TYR A 67 6.68 5.33 -15.37
N ALA A 68 6.65 4.95 -16.65
CA ALA A 68 6.40 3.57 -17.06
C ALA A 68 7.39 3.18 -18.14
N ASP A 69 7.85 1.92 -18.08
CA ASP A 69 8.82 1.39 -19.07
C ASP A 69 8.15 0.96 -20.37
N GLU A 70 6.82 0.97 -20.44
CA GLU A 70 6.06 0.59 -21.63
C GLU A 70 5.35 1.79 -22.24
N ASP A 71 5.03 1.68 -23.52
CA ASP A 71 4.23 2.69 -24.19
C ASP A 71 2.76 2.55 -23.83
N ILE A 72 2.24 3.57 -23.16
CA ILE A 72 0.81 3.64 -22.80
C ILE A 72 0.15 4.61 -23.77
N LYS A 73 -0.88 4.13 -24.46
CA LYS A 73 -1.61 4.97 -25.42
C LYS A 73 -2.40 6.07 -24.69
N PRO A 74 -2.60 7.24 -25.32
CA PRO A 74 -3.43 8.30 -24.74
C PRO A 74 -4.85 7.77 -24.43
N HIS A 75 -5.42 8.28 -23.35
CA HIS A 75 -6.76 7.91 -22.87
C HIS A 75 -6.89 6.44 -22.44
N THR A 76 -5.78 5.78 -22.12
CA THR A 76 -5.81 4.45 -21.52
C THR A 76 -6.33 4.56 -20.09
N ARG A 77 -7.29 3.74 -19.75
CA ARG A 77 -7.82 3.68 -18.39
C ARG A 77 -7.00 2.73 -17.55
N ILE A 78 -6.56 3.20 -16.41
CA ILE A 78 -5.77 2.38 -15.48
C ILE A 78 -6.36 2.42 -14.08
N HIS A 79 -6.03 1.38 -13.33
CA HIS A 79 -6.25 1.29 -11.89
C HIS A 79 -4.89 1.49 -11.23
N ALA A 80 -4.68 2.64 -10.62
CA ALA A 80 -3.39 3.00 -10.04
C ALA A 80 -3.38 2.68 -8.55
N LYS A 81 -2.30 2.04 -8.10
CA LYS A 81 -2.03 1.86 -6.68
C LYS A 81 -1.25 3.06 -6.18
N MET A 82 -1.79 3.72 -5.17
CA MET A 82 -1.27 4.97 -4.64
C MET A 82 -0.66 4.76 -3.27
N PHE A 83 0.40 5.51 -3.01
CA PHE A 83 1.01 5.61 -1.70
C PHE A 83 0.95 7.07 -1.26
N ASN A 84 0.39 7.33 -0.08
CA ASN A 84 0.16 8.69 0.39
C ASN A 84 1.40 9.38 0.98
N ASN A 85 2.55 8.74 0.90
CA ASN A 85 3.82 9.27 1.37
C ASN A 85 3.77 9.74 2.84
N CYS A 86 2.91 9.11 3.65
CA CYS A 86 2.70 9.45 5.06
C CYS A 86 2.20 10.90 5.29
N THR A 87 1.61 11.53 4.28
CA THR A 87 1.06 12.89 4.36
C THR A 87 -0.45 12.85 4.08
N GLU A 88 -1.25 12.56 5.12
CA GLU A 88 -2.70 12.29 4.98
C GLU A 88 -3.49 13.43 4.35
N PHE A 89 -3.05 14.66 4.52
CA PHE A 89 -3.80 15.84 4.07
C PHE A 89 -3.26 16.48 2.80
N ASN A 90 -2.22 15.92 2.22
CA ASN A 90 -1.62 16.47 0.99
C ASN A 90 -1.58 15.41 -0.10
N ILE A 91 -2.67 15.32 -0.88
CA ILE A 91 -2.77 14.33 -1.95
C ILE A 91 -1.77 14.58 -3.09
N LYS A 92 -1.21 15.78 -3.20
CA LYS A 92 -0.21 16.09 -4.22
C LYS A 92 1.11 15.39 -4.02
N ASP A 93 1.41 14.99 -2.78
CA ASP A 93 2.60 14.20 -2.46
C ASP A 93 2.40 12.70 -2.70
N ASP A 94 1.20 12.29 -3.02
CA ASP A 94 0.90 10.89 -3.27
C ASP A 94 1.66 10.40 -4.50
N MET A 95 2.06 9.13 -4.47
CA MET A 95 2.86 8.52 -5.52
C MET A 95 2.14 7.32 -6.11
N ILE A 96 2.24 7.15 -7.42
CA ILE A 96 1.80 5.92 -8.08
C ILE A 96 2.94 4.91 -7.96
N ILE A 97 2.68 3.81 -7.25
CA ILE A 97 3.68 2.76 -7.02
C ILE A 97 3.50 1.56 -7.95
N ASP A 98 2.30 1.40 -8.52
CA ASP A 98 2.00 0.33 -9.47
C ASP A 98 0.69 0.68 -10.18
N TYR A 99 0.41 0.01 -11.30
CA TYR A 99 -0.81 0.24 -12.05
C TYR A 99 -1.20 -1.01 -12.83
N VAL A 100 -2.49 -1.09 -13.18
CA VAL A 100 -3.03 -2.15 -14.04
C VAL A 100 -3.82 -1.47 -15.15
N ILE A 101 -3.54 -1.84 -16.40
CA ILE A 101 -4.28 -1.32 -17.56
C ILE A 101 -5.63 -2.04 -17.63
N LEU A 102 -6.71 -1.27 -17.61
CA LEU A 102 -8.07 -1.80 -17.65
C LEU A 102 -8.60 -1.91 -19.07
N ASP A 103 -8.54 -0.81 -19.83
CA ASP A 103 -8.92 -0.78 -21.22
C ASP A 103 -8.31 0.42 -21.94
N ILE A 104 -8.45 0.45 -23.27
CA ILE A 104 -7.96 1.54 -24.12
C ILE A 104 -9.17 2.12 -24.83
N GLU A 105 -9.37 3.41 -24.64
CA GLU A 105 -10.40 4.16 -25.35
C GLU A 105 -9.90 4.81 -26.62
#